data_a1373564f0332b1261340372a0951155
#
_entry.id   a1373564f0332b1261340372a0951155
#
_cell.length_a   1.000
_cell.length_b   1.000
_cell.length_c   1.000
_cell.angle_alpha   90.00
_cell.angle_beta   90.00
_cell.angle_gamma   90.00
#
_symmetry.space_group_name_H-M   'P 1'
#
loop_
_entity.id
_entity.type
_entity.pdbx_description
1 polymer ?
#
loop_
_entity_poly.entity_id
_entity_poly.type
_entity_poly.pdbx_seq_one_letter_code
_entity_poly.pdbx_strand_id
1 'polypeptide(L)'
;MCDVRYAFPPNVQAREATMREQAAKVVEEAAEVAEAAEGSDESHIAREAWDVVQAAEGILRKLPAETVERAHADVMLRCSRRGDYGEL
;
A
#
# COMPACT_ATOMS: atom_id res chain seq x y z
N MET A 1 -9.59 -18.94 6.34
CA MET A 1 -8.78 -18.16 5.40
C MET A 1 -9.05 -16.68 5.61
N CYS A 2 -8.00 -15.91 5.77
CA CYS A 2 -8.13 -14.49 6.06
C CYS A 2 -8.14 -13.72 4.73
N ASP A 3 -9.26 -13.09 4.40
CA ASP A 3 -9.34 -12.27 3.18
C ASP A 3 -8.64 -10.96 3.42
N VAL A 4 -7.74 -10.60 2.52
CA VAL A 4 -7.14 -9.28 2.53
C VAL A 4 -8.21 -8.28 2.08
N ARG A 5 -8.50 -7.32 2.95
CA ARG A 5 -9.48 -6.28 2.63
C ARG A 5 -8.76 -5.05 2.13
N TYR A 6 -9.21 -4.60 0.98
CA TYR A 6 -8.65 -3.39 0.38
C TYR A 6 -9.40 -2.16 0.89
N ALA A 7 -8.65 -1.07 1.05
CA ALA A 7 -9.22 0.20 1.49
C ALA A 7 -9.96 0.92 0.36
N PHE A 8 -9.62 0.59 -0.89
CA PHE A 8 -10.19 1.27 -2.07
C PHE A 8 -10.78 0.26 -3.04
N PRO A 9 -11.78 0.67 -3.83
CA PRO A 9 -12.28 -0.18 -4.91
C PRO A 9 -11.21 -0.35 -5.99
N PRO A 10 -11.37 -1.35 -6.88
CA PRO A 10 -10.43 -1.54 -7.99
C PRO A 10 -10.30 -0.26 -8.82
N ASN A 11 -9.06 0.08 -9.16
CA ASN A 11 -8.74 1.27 -9.94
C ASN A 11 -8.47 0.86 -11.39
N VAL A 12 -9.22 1.45 -12.32
CA VAL A 12 -9.13 1.12 -13.75
C VAL A 12 -7.73 1.36 -14.30
N GLN A 13 -7.13 2.50 -13.96
CA GLN A 13 -5.80 2.84 -14.44
C GLN A 13 -4.75 1.85 -13.95
N ALA A 14 -4.83 1.48 -12.67
CA ALA A 14 -3.92 0.49 -12.08
C ALA A 14 -4.10 -0.87 -12.76
N ARG A 15 -5.34 -1.26 -13.03
CA ARG A 15 -5.65 -2.54 -13.67
C ARG A 15 -5.03 -2.63 -15.07
N GLU A 16 -5.04 -1.54 -15.82
CA GLU A 16 -4.53 -1.49 -17.18
C GLU A 16 -3.01 -1.28 -17.25
N ALA A 17 -2.41 -0.77 -16.18
CA ALA A 17 -0.97 -0.56 -16.11
C ALA A 17 -0.23 -1.90 -16.01
N THR A 18 0.99 -1.94 -16.53
CA THR A 18 1.87 -3.08 -16.28
C THR A 18 2.33 -3.06 -14.83
N MET A 19 2.87 -4.18 -14.36
CA MET A 19 3.43 -4.25 -13.00
C MET A 19 4.50 -3.18 -12.81
N ARG A 20 5.38 -3.00 -13.80
CA ARG A 20 6.45 -2.01 -13.75
C ARG A 20 5.89 -0.59 -13.68
N GLU A 21 4.89 -0.29 -14.49
CA GLU A 21 4.24 1.02 -14.48
C GLU A 21 3.59 1.31 -13.14
N GLN A 22 2.91 0.31 -12.58
CA GLN A 22 2.26 0.49 -11.29
C GLN A 22 3.29 0.65 -10.16
N ALA A 23 4.41 -0.08 -10.22
CA ALA A 23 5.49 0.09 -9.25
C ALA A 23 6.08 1.50 -9.31
N ALA A 24 6.25 2.05 -10.51
CA ALA A 24 6.72 3.43 -10.68
C ALA A 24 5.71 4.42 -10.08
N LYS A 25 4.43 4.13 -10.18
CA LYS A 25 3.37 4.97 -9.59
C LYS A 25 3.48 4.99 -8.06
N VAL A 26 3.77 3.84 -7.43
CA VAL A 26 3.97 3.78 -5.98
C VAL A 26 5.14 4.69 -5.56
N VAL A 27 6.24 4.64 -6.31
CA VAL A 27 7.41 5.48 -6.02
C VAL A 27 7.05 6.96 -6.14
N GLU A 28 6.32 7.34 -7.18
CA GLU A 28 5.87 8.71 -7.41
C GLU A 28 5.01 9.20 -6.24
N GLU A 29 4.03 8.40 -5.82
CA GLU A 29 3.15 8.77 -4.71
C GLU A 29 3.90 8.86 -3.39
N ALA A 30 4.88 7.96 -3.17
CA ALA A 30 5.71 7.99 -1.97
C ALA A 30 6.53 9.29 -1.90
N ALA A 31 7.04 9.76 -3.04
CA ALA A 31 7.77 11.02 -3.10
C ALA A 31 6.86 12.20 -2.74
N GLU A 32 5.60 12.16 -3.17
CA GLU A 32 4.63 13.21 -2.85
C GLU A 32 4.30 13.24 -1.36
N VAL A 33 4.24 12.08 -0.71
CA VAL A 33 4.06 12.03 0.75
C VAL A 33 5.25 12.67 1.45
N ALA A 34 6.47 12.32 1.03
CA ALA A 34 7.67 12.88 1.62
C ALA A 34 7.70 14.40 1.52
N GLU A 35 7.29 14.94 0.37
CA GLU A 35 7.20 16.37 0.14
C GLU A 35 6.11 17.00 1.02
N ALA A 36 4.93 16.40 1.05
CA ALA A 36 3.82 16.91 1.87
C ALA A 36 4.18 16.92 3.36
N ALA A 37 4.93 15.94 3.82
CA ALA A 37 5.32 15.80 5.23
C ALA A 37 6.25 16.94 5.69
N GLU A 38 6.88 17.66 4.78
CA GLU A 38 7.69 18.82 5.12
C GLU A 38 6.83 20.01 5.53
N GLY A 39 5.55 20.01 5.16
CA GLY A 39 4.61 21.05 5.52
C GLY A 39 3.82 20.70 6.76
N SER A 40 2.82 21.52 7.06
CA SER A 40 1.98 21.34 8.25
C SER A 40 0.50 21.14 7.94
N ASP A 41 0.15 20.96 6.67
CA ASP A 41 -1.24 20.71 6.27
C ASP A 41 -1.56 19.24 6.44
N GLU A 42 -2.16 18.90 7.56
CA GLU A 42 -2.48 17.50 7.92
C GLU A 42 -3.40 16.85 6.89
N SER A 43 -4.35 17.59 6.36
CA SER A 43 -5.28 17.06 5.38
C SER A 43 -4.56 16.68 4.08
N HIS A 44 -3.60 17.51 3.66
CA HIS A 44 -2.80 17.22 2.48
C HIS A 44 -1.91 15.99 2.69
N ILE A 45 -1.24 15.92 3.85
CA ILE A 45 -0.39 14.78 4.20
C ILE A 45 -1.22 13.48 4.18
N ALA A 46 -2.41 13.52 4.77
CA ALA A 46 -3.28 12.34 4.83
C ALA A 46 -3.73 11.91 3.43
N ARG A 47 -4.10 12.86 2.56
CA ARG A 47 -4.50 12.52 1.18
C ARG A 47 -3.35 11.84 0.43
N GLU A 48 -2.14 12.39 0.55
CA GLU A 48 -0.99 11.82 -0.14
C GLU A 48 -0.63 10.43 0.39
N ALA A 49 -0.76 10.21 1.71
CA ALA A 49 -0.53 8.90 2.30
C ALA A 49 -1.55 7.87 1.78
N TRP A 50 -2.82 8.26 1.67
CA TRP A 50 -3.83 7.36 1.11
C TRP A 50 -3.59 7.06 -0.36
N ASP A 51 -3.05 8.01 -1.12
CA ASP A 51 -2.69 7.76 -2.52
C ASP A 51 -1.61 6.68 -2.64
N VAL A 52 -0.67 6.62 -1.70
CA VAL A 52 0.34 5.54 -1.66
C VAL A 52 -0.34 4.20 -1.40
N VAL A 53 -1.27 4.16 -0.44
CA VAL A 53 -2.00 2.92 -0.12
C VAL A 53 -2.75 2.44 -1.35
N GLN A 54 -3.46 3.34 -2.03
CA GLN A 54 -4.23 2.98 -3.23
C GLN A 54 -3.32 2.46 -4.35
N ALA A 55 -2.19 3.11 -4.58
CA ALA A 55 -1.25 2.67 -5.61
C ALA A 55 -0.66 1.29 -5.28
N ALA A 56 -0.34 1.04 -4.01
CA ALA A 56 0.16 -0.26 -3.55
C ALA A 56 -0.90 -1.35 -3.70
N GLU A 57 -2.16 -1.03 -3.41
CA GLU A 57 -3.26 -1.98 -3.62
C GLU A 57 -3.41 -2.35 -5.08
N GLY A 58 -3.11 -1.41 -5.99
CA GLY A 58 -3.10 -1.67 -7.41
C GLY A 58 -2.12 -2.77 -7.81
N ILE A 59 -0.98 -2.84 -7.13
CA ILE A 59 0.00 -3.92 -7.33
C ILE A 59 -0.57 -5.25 -6.80
N LEU A 60 -1.08 -5.23 -5.59
CA LEU A 60 -1.59 -6.44 -4.93
C LEU A 60 -2.71 -7.09 -5.75
N ARG A 61 -3.57 -6.28 -6.36
CA ARG A 61 -4.68 -6.77 -7.16
C ARG A 61 -4.24 -7.45 -8.46
N LYS A 62 -2.97 -7.29 -8.86
CA LYS A 62 -2.41 -7.96 -10.04
C LYS A 62 -1.91 -9.37 -9.71
N LEU A 63 -1.85 -9.73 -8.45
CA LEU A 63 -1.29 -10.99 -7.97
C LEU A 63 -2.40 -11.95 -7.55
N PRO A 64 -2.13 -13.28 -7.56
CA PRO A 64 -3.11 -14.23 -7.05
C PRO A 64 -3.47 -13.94 -5.60
N ALA A 65 -4.74 -14.08 -5.26
CA ALA A 65 -5.24 -13.79 -3.91
C ALA A 65 -4.47 -14.57 -2.84
N GLU A 66 -4.17 -15.85 -3.10
CA GLU A 66 -3.41 -16.66 -2.14
C GLU A 66 -2.02 -16.11 -1.87
N THR A 67 -1.36 -15.59 -2.90
CA THR A 67 -0.04 -14.99 -2.77
C THR A 67 -0.12 -13.75 -1.88
N VAL A 68 -1.14 -12.91 -2.11
CA VAL A 68 -1.33 -11.68 -1.35
C VAL A 68 -1.62 -11.98 0.12
N GLU A 69 -2.51 -12.94 0.39
CA GLU A 69 -2.86 -13.33 1.76
C GLU A 69 -1.66 -13.88 2.51
N ARG A 70 -0.89 -14.76 1.86
CA ARG A 70 0.28 -15.37 2.47
C ARG A 70 1.35 -14.32 2.78
N ALA A 71 1.59 -13.43 1.83
CA ALA A 71 2.56 -12.34 2.02
C ALA A 71 2.15 -11.41 3.15
N HIS A 72 0.85 -11.11 3.26
CA HIS A 72 0.33 -10.29 4.36
C HIS A 72 0.62 -10.93 5.71
N ALA A 73 0.33 -12.23 5.83
CA ALA A 73 0.58 -12.98 7.07
C ALA A 73 2.09 -12.99 7.40
N ASP A 74 2.95 -13.16 6.39
CA ASP A 74 4.39 -13.17 6.57
C ASP A 74 4.90 -11.82 7.08
N VAL A 75 4.38 -10.72 6.54
CA VAL A 75 4.75 -9.37 6.99
C VAL A 75 4.31 -9.16 8.44
N MET A 76 3.08 -9.53 8.77
CA MET A 76 2.58 -9.37 10.13
C MET A 76 3.40 -10.15 11.13
N LEU A 77 3.74 -11.40 10.81
CA LEU A 77 4.52 -12.25 11.70
C LEU A 77 5.93 -11.69 11.91
N ARG A 78 6.58 -11.27 10.83
CA ARG A 78 7.92 -10.69 10.90
C ARG A 78 7.94 -9.42 11.74
N CYS A 79 6.98 -8.53 11.52
CA CYS A 79 6.90 -7.27 12.27
C CYS A 79 6.58 -7.53 13.73
N SER A 80 5.71 -8.49 14.02
CA SER A 80 5.39 -8.87 15.40
C SER A 80 6.63 -9.37 16.13
N ARG A 81 7.44 -10.21 15.46
CA ARG A 81 8.69 -10.75 16.04
C ARG A 81 9.71 -9.66 16.33
N ARG A 82 9.74 -8.61 15.53
CA ARG A 82 10.64 -7.46 15.76
C ARG A 82 10.11 -6.50 16.81
N GLY A 83 8.88 -6.70 17.28
CA GLY A 83 8.27 -5.81 18.25
C GLY A 83 7.69 -4.54 17.64
N ASP A 84 7.53 -4.49 16.30
CA ASP A 84 7.03 -3.29 15.62
C ASP A 84 5.62 -2.90 16.08
N TYR A 85 4.82 -3.86 16.55
CA TYR A 85 3.46 -3.59 17.01
C TYR A 85 3.37 -3.43 18.53
N GLY A 86 4.50 -3.48 19.24
CA GLY A 86 4.52 -3.43 20.67
C GLY A 86 3.95 -4.71 21.27
N GLU A 87 3.26 -4.59 22.40
CA GLU A 87 2.58 -5.73 23.01
C GLU A 87 1.17 -5.84 22.47
N LEU A 88 0.91 -6.91 21.77
CA LEU A 88 -0.41 -7.19 21.19
C LEU A 88 -1.23 -8.09 22.09
#